data_30059c9e4bb628902aa6fd0ec2277509
#
_entry.id   30059c9e4bb628902aa6fd0ec2277509
#
_cell.length_a   1.000
_cell.length_b   1.000
_cell.length_c   1.000
_cell.angle_alpha   90.00
_cell.angle_beta   90.00
_cell.angle_gamma   90.00
#
_symmetry.space_group_name_H-M   'P 1'
#
loop_
_entity.id
_entity.type
_entity.pdbx_description
1 polymer ?
#
loop_
_entity_poly.entity_id
_entity_poly.type
_entity_poly.pdbx_seq_one_letter_code
_entity_poly.pdbx_strand_id
1 'polypeptide(L)'
;MSNKNYARRTVVKLYFKGADISKELSKYLLSLSFTDKEEDETDDISLSLDDREGKWIKDWLNTSKAVKTKTETVTTGGGEIKVGAIVKFKGGPVYISSMAAEPTVNRGASTCKCTIANHNAHPYHLISQDGQRVYGWCNASDVEGGTPTTTTKTTVIKEKKAFKGTEIHAIVIQKNPYSDGKDKILDCGKFEIDSVSYQGPPQKLTIKATSIPYSTKLRQEKKSKTWENTNLKNIAEKIGKGNSMKVMYLSSHNQSYKRKEQVNTADIVFLKKLCKNAGISLKVTSKTIVLFDEADYEKKSSVKKIKAGKGNILSYSFSTKTADTSYSKCHVSYTDPNTKKTIEATYTAPGADPDGQTYEFKHKVSSQAEALELAKCQLRQRNKGETTAEFTLVGDVDYVAGITVTVYGYGEFDGKYIVEQAQHSITGGYKVQIKLRSVLEGY
;
A
#
# COMPACT_ATOMS: atom_id res chain seq x y z
N MET A 1 16.29 -46.46 -17.40
CA MET A 1 15.23 -45.50 -17.78
C MET A 1 14.73 -44.84 -16.52
N SER A 2 14.91 -43.53 -16.38
CA SER A 2 14.50 -42.80 -15.22
C SER A 2 12.97 -42.85 -15.09
N ASN A 3 12.43 -43.36 -13.98
CA ASN A 3 11.02 -43.32 -13.65
C ASN A 3 10.59 -41.86 -13.52
N LYS A 4 10.19 -41.22 -14.61
CA LYS A 4 9.59 -39.90 -14.59
C LYS A 4 8.28 -40.03 -13.87
N ASN A 5 8.17 -39.42 -12.69
CA ASN A 5 6.93 -39.36 -11.90
C ASN A 5 5.95 -38.45 -12.63
N TYR A 6 5.07 -39.02 -13.44
CA TYR A 6 4.03 -38.34 -14.23
C TYR A 6 2.78 -37.96 -13.41
N ALA A 7 2.82 -38.06 -12.09
CA ALA A 7 1.69 -37.70 -11.25
C ALA A 7 1.33 -36.22 -11.39
N ARG A 8 0.05 -35.96 -11.66
CA ARG A 8 -0.50 -34.60 -11.67
C ARG A 8 -0.54 -34.06 -10.26
N ARG A 9 0.08 -32.93 -10.02
CA ARG A 9 0.07 -32.25 -8.71
C ARG A 9 0.29 -30.76 -8.88
N THR A 10 -0.17 -30.01 -7.90
CA THR A 10 0.11 -28.58 -7.79
C THR A 10 1.15 -28.35 -6.70
N VAL A 11 2.16 -27.56 -7.00
CA VAL A 11 3.23 -27.17 -6.07
C VAL A 11 3.27 -25.66 -5.98
N VAL A 12 3.38 -25.17 -4.76
CA VAL A 12 3.58 -23.73 -4.49
C VAL A 12 5.05 -23.53 -4.15
N LYS A 13 5.71 -22.62 -4.86
CA LYS A 13 6.99 -22.06 -4.44
C LYS A 13 6.75 -20.72 -3.80
N LEU A 14 7.38 -20.47 -2.68
CA LEU A 14 7.29 -19.19 -1.98
C LEU A 14 8.69 -18.72 -1.58
N TYR A 15 8.92 -17.45 -1.90
CA TYR A 15 10.11 -16.72 -1.48
C TYR A 15 9.71 -15.63 -0.48
N PHE A 16 10.40 -15.59 0.63
CA PHE A 16 10.18 -14.60 1.69
C PHE A 16 11.46 -13.78 1.86
N LYS A 17 11.41 -12.48 1.64
CA LYS A 17 12.61 -11.61 1.57
C LYS A 17 13.70 -12.16 0.63
N GLY A 18 13.29 -12.80 -0.46
CA GLY A 18 14.18 -13.41 -1.43
C GLY A 18 14.70 -14.83 -1.08
N ALA A 19 14.48 -15.32 0.15
CA ALA A 19 14.84 -16.68 0.54
C ALA A 19 13.76 -17.68 0.13
N ASP A 20 14.15 -18.80 -0.49
CA ASP A 20 13.22 -19.89 -0.84
C ASP A 20 12.80 -20.67 0.42
N ILE A 21 11.52 -20.57 0.77
CA ILE A 21 10.91 -21.26 1.92
C ILE A 21 9.93 -22.37 1.49
N SER A 22 9.91 -22.72 0.22
CA SER A 22 8.91 -23.63 -0.36
C SER A 22 8.86 -24.99 0.34
N LYS A 23 10.02 -25.55 0.71
CA LYS A 23 10.12 -26.85 1.39
C LYS A 23 9.50 -26.81 2.79
N GLU A 24 9.78 -25.75 3.54
CA GLU A 24 9.21 -25.57 4.88
C GLU A 24 7.71 -25.26 4.78
N LEU A 25 7.33 -24.35 3.85
CA LEU A 25 5.95 -23.97 3.62
C LEU A 25 5.06 -25.17 3.30
N SER A 26 5.53 -26.10 2.46
CA SER A 26 4.73 -27.25 2.00
C SER A 26 4.23 -28.14 3.14
N LYS A 27 4.87 -28.12 4.31
CA LYS A 27 4.49 -28.87 5.49
C LYS A 27 3.38 -28.21 6.30
N TYR A 28 3.28 -26.89 6.22
CA TYR A 28 2.41 -26.06 7.07
C TYR A 28 1.32 -25.31 6.30
N LEU A 29 1.37 -25.31 4.96
CA LEU A 29 0.42 -24.59 4.12
C LEU A 29 -0.98 -25.23 4.22
N LEU A 30 -1.92 -24.50 4.80
CA LEU A 30 -3.33 -24.85 4.82
C LEU A 30 -4.06 -24.36 3.57
N SER A 31 -3.77 -23.14 3.15
CA SER A 31 -4.34 -22.57 1.94
C SER A 31 -3.49 -21.45 1.37
N LEU A 32 -3.53 -21.33 0.04
CA LEU A 32 -3.08 -20.17 -0.71
C LEU A 32 -4.23 -19.68 -1.57
N SER A 33 -4.48 -18.38 -1.57
CA SER A 33 -5.36 -17.70 -2.52
C SER A 33 -4.60 -16.57 -3.18
N PHE A 34 -4.56 -16.57 -4.51
CA PHE A 34 -4.00 -15.49 -5.31
C PHE A 34 -5.12 -14.93 -6.20
N THR A 35 -5.32 -13.63 -6.17
CA THR A 35 -6.32 -12.93 -6.99
C THR A 35 -5.61 -11.98 -7.93
N ASP A 36 -5.74 -12.24 -9.22
CA ASP A 36 -5.27 -11.40 -10.33
C ASP A 36 -6.46 -10.59 -10.87
N LYS A 37 -6.32 -9.28 -10.98
CA LYS A 37 -7.37 -8.36 -11.45
C LYS A 37 -6.90 -7.61 -12.68
N GLU A 38 -7.79 -7.40 -13.63
CA GLU A 38 -7.48 -6.76 -14.92
C GLU A 38 -7.13 -5.28 -14.73
N GLU A 39 -7.99 -4.54 -14.03
CA GLU A 39 -7.83 -3.10 -13.86
C GLU A 39 -8.23 -2.62 -12.46
N ASP A 40 -7.86 -1.36 -12.18
CA ASP A 40 -8.35 -0.52 -11.09
C ASP A 40 -8.09 -1.02 -9.65
N GLU A 41 -7.67 -2.26 -9.47
CA GLU A 41 -7.43 -2.87 -8.18
C GLU A 41 -6.04 -3.51 -8.10
N THR A 42 -5.64 -3.85 -6.90
CA THR A 42 -4.37 -4.53 -6.66
C THR A 42 -4.55 -6.03 -6.73
N ASP A 43 -3.56 -6.71 -7.28
CA ASP A 43 -3.46 -8.15 -7.09
C ASP A 43 -3.17 -8.46 -5.62
N ASP A 44 -3.80 -9.49 -5.09
CA ASP A 44 -3.72 -9.86 -3.69
C ASP A 44 -3.32 -11.33 -3.53
N ILE A 45 -2.53 -11.60 -2.50
CA ILE A 45 -2.22 -12.96 -2.09
C ILE A 45 -2.53 -13.16 -0.60
N SER A 46 -3.12 -14.29 -0.27
CA SER A 46 -3.41 -14.72 1.10
C SER A 46 -2.86 -16.11 1.34
N LEU A 47 -2.11 -16.26 2.41
CA LEU A 47 -1.53 -17.53 2.87
C LEU A 47 -2.08 -17.86 4.23
N SER A 48 -2.56 -19.09 4.42
CA SER A 48 -2.90 -19.61 5.74
C SER A 48 -1.98 -20.77 6.08
N LEU A 49 -1.37 -20.71 7.26
CA LEU A 49 -0.36 -21.65 7.73
C LEU A 49 -0.81 -22.29 9.05
N ASP A 50 -0.59 -23.59 9.19
CA ASP A 50 -0.63 -24.26 10.47
C ASP A 50 0.54 -23.77 11.32
N ASP A 51 0.29 -23.27 12.51
CA ASP A 51 1.30 -22.77 13.43
C ASP A 51 1.16 -23.30 14.85
N ARG A 52 0.70 -24.56 14.99
CA ARG A 52 0.53 -25.21 16.31
C ARG A 52 1.81 -25.21 17.12
N GLU A 53 2.97 -25.26 16.49
CA GLU A 53 4.27 -25.19 17.13
C GLU A 53 4.73 -23.73 17.40
N GLY A 54 4.02 -22.73 16.92
CA GLY A 54 4.35 -21.33 17.06
C GLY A 54 5.60 -20.90 16.28
N LYS A 55 6.04 -21.70 15.30
CA LYS A 55 7.26 -21.47 14.51
C LYS A 55 7.15 -20.21 13.66
N TRP A 56 6.01 -20.03 12.97
CA TRP A 56 5.82 -18.92 12.05
C TRP A 56 5.70 -17.59 12.79
N ILE A 57 4.91 -17.54 13.87
CA ILE A 57 4.72 -16.30 14.63
C ILE A 57 5.98 -15.90 15.42
N LYS A 58 6.74 -16.86 15.95
CA LYS A 58 7.90 -16.59 16.80
C LYS A 58 9.16 -16.36 15.97
N ASP A 59 9.45 -17.20 14.99
CA ASP A 59 10.74 -17.24 14.31
C ASP A 59 10.73 -16.43 13.02
N TRP A 60 9.69 -16.58 12.20
CA TRP A 60 9.63 -15.96 10.87
C TRP A 60 9.19 -14.50 10.91
N LEU A 61 8.20 -14.20 11.72
CA LEU A 61 7.64 -12.84 11.78
C LEU A 61 8.36 -11.95 12.81
N ASN A 62 9.10 -12.53 13.74
CA ASN A 62 9.78 -11.81 14.81
C ASN A 62 11.18 -11.30 14.43
N THR A 63 11.71 -11.63 13.25
CA THR A 63 13.07 -11.28 12.79
C THR A 63 13.30 -9.80 12.47
N SER A 64 12.35 -8.93 12.77
CA SER A 64 12.44 -7.48 12.51
C SER A 64 12.30 -6.65 13.77
N LYS A 65 13.12 -6.94 14.80
CA LYS A 65 13.30 -6.02 15.93
C LYS A 65 14.23 -4.88 15.51
N ALA A 66 13.69 -3.82 14.92
CA ALA A 66 14.41 -2.57 14.86
C ALA A 66 14.37 -1.95 16.26
N VAL A 67 15.47 -2.05 16.96
CA VAL A 67 15.68 -1.33 18.24
C VAL A 67 16.08 0.10 17.88
N LYS A 68 15.18 1.05 17.99
CA LYS A 68 15.54 2.47 18.00
C LYS A 68 15.83 2.88 19.43
N THR A 69 17.07 3.27 19.68
CA THR A 69 17.48 3.83 20.94
C THR A 69 17.25 5.35 20.87
N LYS A 70 16.29 5.87 21.64
CA LYS A 70 16.13 7.31 21.81
C LYS A 70 16.92 7.71 23.05
N THR A 71 18.01 8.42 22.84
CA THR A 71 18.82 9.00 23.92
C THR A 71 18.36 10.43 24.12
N GLU A 72 17.72 10.71 25.22
CA GLU A 72 17.42 12.08 25.66
C GLU A 72 18.44 12.49 26.73
N THR A 73 19.23 13.50 26.43
CA THR A 73 20.12 14.12 27.37
C THR A 73 19.40 15.31 27.96
N VAL A 74 18.97 15.20 29.21
CA VAL A 74 18.40 16.32 29.95
C VAL A 74 19.50 16.88 30.84
N THR A 75 19.99 18.08 30.50
CA THR A 75 20.87 18.86 31.39
C THR A 75 19.98 19.75 32.24
N THR A 76 19.79 19.39 33.49
CA THR A 76 19.14 20.27 34.48
C THR A 76 20.18 21.26 34.97
N GLY A 77 19.99 22.55 34.62
CA GLY A 77 20.74 23.65 35.22
C GLY A 77 20.37 23.75 36.69
N GLY A 78 21.37 23.68 37.58
CA GLY A 78 21.18 23.68 39.01
C GLY A 78 21.28 22.28 39.63
N GLY A 79 22.40 21.61 39.45
CA GLY A 79 22.67 20.34 40.12
C GLY A 79 22.84 20.57 41.62
N GLU A 80 22.53 19.53 42.41
CA GLU A 80 22.77 19.48 43.84
C GLU A 80 24.23 19.90 44.13
N ILE A 81 24.41 20.93 44.98
CA ILE A 81 25.73 21.41 45.38
C ILE A 81 26.34 20.37 46.32
N LYS A 82 27.36 19.66 45.84
CA LYS A 82 28.08 18.66 46.63
C LYS A 82 29.38 19.19 47.16
N VAL A 83 29.87 18.54 48.21
CA VAL A 83 31.20 18.82 48.75
C VAL A 83 32.25 18.73 47.65
N GLY A 84 33.08 19.75 47.52
CA GLY A 84 34.10 19.91 46.48
C GLY A 84 33.65 20.71 45.27
N ALA A 85 32.36 21.01 45.11
CA ALA A 85 31.85 21.79 43.99
C ALA A 85 32.35 23.25 44.03
N ILE A 86 32.68 23.77 42.86
CA ILE A 86 32.96 25.19 42.69
C ILE A 86 31.61 25.87 42.41
N VAL A 87 31.28 26.84 43.23
CA VAL A 87 30.01 27.54 43.23
C VAL A 87 30.21 29.06 43.19
N LYS A 88 29.21 29.78 42.69
CA LYS A 88 29.18 31.23 42.72
C LYS A 88 28.32 31.67 43.91
N PHE A 89 28.98 32.29 44.90
CA PHE A 89 28.30 32.97 45.99
C PHE A 89 27.89 34.36 45.50
N LYS A 90 26.58 34.67 45.57
CA LYS A 90 26.01 35.92 45.06
C LYS A 90 26.33 37.14 45.95
N GLY A 91 26.88 36.91 47.14
CA GLY A 91 27.00 37.88 48.22
C GLY A 91 25.81 37.78 49.16
N GLY A 92 26.00 38.26 50.37
CA GLY A 92 24.94 38.24 51.39
C GLY A 92 25.44 37.80 52.77
N PRO A 93 24.51 37.47 53.68
CA PRO A 93 24.85 37.06 55.05
C PRO A 93 25.53 35.68 55.06
N VAL A 94 26.56 35.56 55.90
CA VAL A 94 27.23 34.30 56.22
C VAL A 94 27.16 34.04 57.72
N TYR A 95 27.08 32.76 58.05
CA TYR A 95 26.82 32.32 59.43
C TYR A 95 27.96 31.48 59.97
N ILE A 96 28.08 31.46 61.30
CA ILE A 96 29.13 30.70 61.98
C ILE A 96 28.84 29.19 61.97
N SER A 97 27.58 28.80 61.89
CA SER A 97 27.19 27.40 61.84
C SER A 97 25.94 27.23 60.88
N SER A 98 25.68 25.99 60.48
CA SER A 98 24.54 25.65 59.63
C SER A 98 23.16 25.88 60.26
N MET A 99 23.15 26.15 61.61
CA MET A 99 21.90 26.33 62.37
C MET A 99 21.91 27.69 63.15
N ALA A 100 22.82 28.60 62.85
CA ALA A 100 22.91 29.89 63.58
C ALA A 100 21.66 30.74 63.22
N ALA A 101 21.08 31.37 64.27
CA ALA A 101 19.89 32.23 64.06
C ALA A 101 20.28 33.60 63.47
N GLU A 102 21.48 34.10 63.76
CA GLU A 102 21.92 35.42 63.33
C GLU A 102 23.15 35.35 62.44
N PRO A 103 23.26 36.20 61.42
CA PRO A 103 24.38 36.24 60.52
C PRO A 103 25.62 36.83 61.27
N THR A 104 26.79 36.26 60.96
CA THR A 104 28.07 36.72 61.55
C THR A 104 28.56 37.95 60.82
N VAL A 105 28.45 38.00 59.49
CA VAL A 105 28.91 39.12 58.66
C VAL A 105 28.30 39.00 57.24
N ASN A 106 28.15 40.13 56.54
CA ASN A 106 27.88 40.13 55.12
C ASN A 106 29.18 40.09 54.32
N ARG A 107 29.19 39.25 53.26
CA ARG A 107 30.31 39.14 52.32
C ARG A 107 29.90 39.46 50.90
N GLY A 108 30.81 39.99 50.12
CA GLY A 108 30.62 40.24 48.70
C GLY A 108 30.57 38.95 47.86
N ALA A 109 30.03 39.08 46.64
CA ALA A 109 29.95 37.98 45.66
C ALA A 109 31.39 37.44 45.33
N SER A 110 31.52 36.13 45.21
CA SER A 110 32.78 35.48 44.90
C SER A 110 32.58 34.05 44.37
N THR A 111 33.55 33.53 43.66
CA THR A 111 33.63 32.11 43.31
C THR A 111 34.25 31.34 44.46
N CYS A 112 33.51 30.38 45.01
CA CYS A 112 33.86 29.66 46.21
C CYS A 112 33.88 28.13 45.96
N LYS A 113 34.54 27.41 46.87
CA LYS A 113 34.49 25.94 46.94
C LYS A 113 33.59 25.55 48.11
N CYS A 114 32.64 24.67 47.86
CA CYS A 114 31.77 24.10 48.88
C CYS A 114 32.55 22.99 49.64
N THR A 115 32.70 23.14 50.95
CA THR A 115 33.44 22.16 51.79
C THR A 115 32.52 21.28 52.62
N ILE A 116 31.28 21.73 52.90
CA ILE A 116 30.23 20.93 53.55
C ILE A 116 28.91 21.28 52.91
N ALA A 117 28.10 20.26 52.61
CA ALA A 117 26.72 20.39 52.19
C ALA A 117 25.82 19.53 53.08
N ASN A 118 24.77 20.13 53.66
CA ASN A 118 23.78 19.44 54.49
C ASN A 118 22.35 19.96 54.20
N HIS A 119 21.38 19.56 55.00
CA HIS A 119 19.96 19.97 54.83
C HIS A 119 19.49 20.95 55.93
N ASN A 120 20.44 21.63 56.61
CA ASN A 120 20.12 22.60 57.66
C ASN A 120 19.71 23.98 57.08
N ALA A 121 19.39 24.93 57.95
CA ALA A 121 18.96 26.28 57.58
C ALA A 121 19.97 26.99 56.64
N HIS A 122 21.25 26.82 56.86
CA HIS A 122 22.34 27.32 56.01
C HIS A 122 23.11 26.13 55.45
N PRO A 123 22.69 25.56 54.31
CA PRO A 123 23.15 24.22 53.93
C PRO A 123 24.59 24.14 53.42
N TYR A 124 25.19 25.27 53.00
CA TYR A 124 26.50 25.23 52.34
C TYR A 124 27.58 25.96 53.10
N HIS A 125 28.67 25.27 53.46
CA HIS A 125 29.88 25.90 54.00
C HIS A 125 30.82 26.18 52.83
N LEU A 126 31.24 27.47 52.70
CA LEU A 126 32.04 27.94 51.58
C LEU A 126 33.40 28.47 52.05
N ILE A 127 34.39 28.19 51.20
CA ILE A 127 35.75 28.78 51.31
C ILE A 127 36.16 29.40 49.99
N SER A 128 37.17 30.28 49.96
CA SER A 128 37.76 30.75 48.71
C SER A 128 38.30 29.58 47.88
N GLN A 129 38.41 29.74 46.56
CA GLN A 129 38.82 28.68 45.64
C GLN A 129 40.26 28.19 45.95
N ASP A 130 41.13 29.08 46.41
CA ASP A 130 42.53 28.81 46.87
C ASP A 130 42.60 28.19 48.25
N GLY A 131 41.45 28.08 48.95
CA GLY A 131 41.40 27.55 50.33
C GLY A 131 41.89 28.48 51.43
N GLN A 132 42.35 29.68 51.10
CA GLN A 132 42.98 30.58 52.06
C GLN A 132 41.98 31.37 52.92
N ARG A 133 40.72 31.50 52.48
CA ARG A 133 39.72 32.32 53.15
C ARG A 133 38.45 31.55 53.39
N VAL A 134 37.95 31.50 54.60
CA VAL A 134 36.64 30.97 54.97
C VAL A 134 35.55 32.02 54.75
N TYR A 135 34.51 31.68 53.99
CA TYR A 135 33.33 32.51 53.85
C TYR A 135 32.31 32.22 54.93
N GLY A 136 32.19 30.99 55.38
CA GLY A 136 31.22 30.53 56.38
C GLY A 136 30.05 29.77 55.79
N TRP A 137 29.01 29.60 56.58
CA TRP A 137 27.76 28.94 56.14
C TRP A 137 26.84 29.93 55.43
N CYS A 138 26.22 29.51 54.34
CA CYS A 138 25.40 30.35 53.45
C CYS A 138 24.04 29.75 53.22
N ASN A 139 23.03 30.62 52.95
CA ASN A 139 21.72 30.17 52.53
C ASN A 139 21.77 29.56 51.14
N ALA A 140 20.84 28.66 50.87
CA ALA A 140 20.75 28.03 49.56
C ALA A 140 20.46 29.05 48.42
N SER A 141 19.71 30.12 48.72
CA SER A 141 19.37 31.21 47.79
C SER A 141 20.57 32.03 47.33
N ASP A 142 21.60 32.08 48.15
CA ASP A 142 22.77 32.94 47.95
C ASP A 142 23.91 32.25 47.18
N VAL A 143 23.68 30.99 46.80
CA VAL A 143 24.68 30.16 46.10
C VAL A 143 24.14 29.66 44.77
N GLU A 144 24.87 29.96 43.71
CA GLU A 144 24.60 29.43 42.37
C GLU A 144 25.70 28.51 41.90
N GLY A 145 25.32 27.47 41.19
CA GLY A 145 26.25 26.51 40.59
C GLY A 145 26.17 25.17 41.31
N GLY A 146 26.77 24.24 40.74
CA GLY A 146 26.88 22.83 41.08
C GLY A 146 27.33 22.13 39.82
N THR A 147 27.90 20.97 39.94
CA THR A 147 28.25 20.18 38.75
C THR A 147 26.96 19.86 38.02
N PRO A 148 26.78 20.26 36.75
CA PRO A 148 25.58 19.91 36.02
C PRO A 148 25.44 18.39 36.01
N THR A 149 24.39 17.87 36.58
CA THR A 149 24.11 16.42 36.48
C THR A 149 23.47 16.16 35.13
N THR A 150 24.27 15.66 34.20
CA THR A 150 23.77 15.19 32.91
C THR A 150 23.18 13.80 33.11
N THR A 151 21.87 13.72 33.18
CA THR A 151 21.18 12.42 33.22
C THR A 151 20.86 11.99 31.81
N THR A 152 21.55 11.01 31.31
CA THR A 152 21.26 10.38 30.03
C THR A 152 20.24 9.29 30.26
N LYS A 153 18.99 9.55 29.89
CA LYS A 153 17.93 8.55 29.92
C LYS A 153 17.84 7.87 28.54
N THR A 154 18.39 6.67 28.47
CA THR A 154 18.26 5.84 27.26
C THR A 154 16.95 5.06 27.32
N THR A 155 15.98 5.45 26.51
CA THR A 155 14.72 4.72 26.36
C THR A 155 14.83 3.83 25.14
N VAL A 156 14.81 2.53 25.35
CA VAL A 156 14.74 1.54 24.28
C VAL A 156 13.30 1.46 23.79
N ILE A 157 13.00 2.14 22.68
CA ILE A 157 11.69 2.02 22.02
C ILE A 157 11.76 0.78 21.12
N LYS A 158 11.17 -0.31 21.56
CA LYS A 158 10.92 -1.48 20.71
C LYS A 158 9.80 -1.10 19.73
N GLU A 159 10.13 -0.52 18.59
CA GLU A 159 9.18 -0.44 17.50
C GLU A 159 8.88 -1.87 17.05
N LYS A 160 7.67 -2.34 17.34
CA LYS A 160 7.08 -3.46 16.62
C LYS A 160 6.86 -2.98 15.18
N LYS A 161 7.86 -3.10 14.31
CA LYS A 161 7.65 -3.08 12.86
C LYS A 161 6.93 -4.37 12.53
N ALA A 162 5.62 -4.38 12.74
CA ALA A 162 4.78 -5.43 12.24
C ALA A 162 4.95 -5.46 10.72
N PHE A 163 5.72 -6.41 10.20
CA PHE A 163 5.74 -6.95 8.83
C PHE A 163 5.78 -5.95 7.67
N LYS A 164 5.67 -4.65 7.91
CA LYS A 164 5.61 -3.59 6.92
C LYS A 164 6.87 -3.59 6.07
N GLY A 165 6.69 -3.67 4.73
CA GLY A 165 7.80 -3.72 3.77
C GLY A 165 8.43 -5.09 3.57
N THR A 166 7.80 -6.16 4.08
CA THR A 166 8.28 -7.52 3.83
C THR A 166 7.71 -8.03 2.51
N GLU A 167 8.60 -8.38 1.58
CA GLU A 167 8.24 -8.91 0.26
C GLU A 167 8.02 -10.43 0.31
N ILE A 168 6.95 -10.87 -0.34
CA ILE A 168 6.63 -12.24 -0.66
C ILE A 168 6.59 -12.38 -2.18
N HIS A 169 7.17 -13.45 -2.73
CA HIS A 169 7.02 -13.84 -4.13
C HIS A 169 6.49 -15.27 -4.19
N ALA A 170 5.40 -15.48 -4.89
CA ALA A 170 4.74 -16.78 -5.00
C ALA A 170 4.70 -17.26 -6.45
N ILE A 171 4.89 -18.56 -6.64
CA ILE A 171 4.82 -19.23 -7.94
C ILE A 171 3.98 -20.49 -7.77
N VAL A 172 2.94 -20.66 -8.59
CA VAL A 172 2.12 -21.87 -8.66
C VAL A 172 2.58 -22.72 -9.84
N ILE A 173 2.91 -23.98 -9.59
CA ILE A 173 3.40 -24.92 -10.62
C ILE A 173 2.42 -26.08 -10.69
N GLN A 174 1.79 -26.25 -11.84
CA GLN A 174 1.06 -27.48 -12.18
C GLN A 174 2.02 -28.47 -12.82
N LYS A 175 2.32 -29.53 -12.11
CA LYS A 175 3.14 -30.64 -12.62
C LYS A 175 2.34 -31.50 -13.57
N ASN A 176 2.81 -31.63 -14.82
CA ASN A 176 2.26 -32.53 -15.82
C ASN A 176 0.72 -32.48 -15.97
N PRO A 177 0.08 -31.29 -16.10
CA PRO A 177 -1.38 -31.16 -16.09
C PRO A 177 -2.08 -31.89 -17.24
N TYR A 178 -1.40 -32.05 -18.37
CA TYR A 178 -1.94 -32.72 -19.56
C TYR A 178 -1.34 -34.11 -19.83
N SER A 179 -0.57 -34.67 -18.90
CA SER A 179 0.10 -35.97 -19.06
C SER A 179 1.12 -36.02 -20.20
N ASP A 180 1.64 -34.89 -20.63
CA ASP A 180 2.63 -34.71 -21.68
C ASP A 180 4.07 -34.55 -21.14
N GLY A 181 4.24 -34.67 -19.83
CA GLY A 181 5.51 -34.49 -19.12
C GLY A 181 5.94 -33.05 -18.95
N LYS A 182 5.14 -32.06 -19.36
CA LYS A 182 5.44 -30.64 -19.23
C LYS A 182 4.73 -30.03 -18.03
N ASP A 183 5.42 -29.12 -17.37
CA ASP A 183 4.87 -28.34 -16.28
C ASP A 183 4.32 -27.02 -16.80
N LYS A 184 3.29 -26.50 -16.13
CA LYS A 184 2.80 -25.13 -16.33
C LYS A 184 3.07 -24.29 -15.10
N ILE A 185 3.43 -23.04 -15.30
CA ILE A 185 3.90 -22.15 -14.26
C ILE A 185 3.10 -20.85 -14.32
N LEU A 186 2.57 -20.45 -13.17
CA LEU A 186 2.01 -19.13 -12.92
C LEU A 186 2.91 -18.41 -11.94
N ASP A 187 3.63 -17.41 -12.40
CA ASP A 187 4.31 -16.45 -11.53
C ASP A 187 3.30 -15.42 -11.03
N CYS A 188 2.91 -15.53 -9.77
CA CYS A 188 1.95 -14.61 -9.17
C CYS A 188 2.54 -13.21 -8.95
N GLY A 189 3.87 -13.06 -9.06
CA GLY A 189 4.56 -11.80 -8.83
C GLY A 189 4.96 -11.57 -7.37
N LYS A 190 5.32 -10.32 -7.09
CA LYS A 190 5.83 -9.88 -5.79
C LYS A 190 4.79 -9.06 -5.04
N PHE A 191 4.64 -9.33 -3.77
CA PHE A 191 3.66 -8.72 -2.87
C PHE A 191 4.36 -8.21 -1.61
N GLU A 192 3.84 -7.14 -1.04
CA GLU A 192 4.24 -6.68 0.29
C GLU A 192 3.17 -7.06 1.32
N ILE A 193 3.60 -7.58 2.46
CA ILE A 193 2.69 -7.96 3.55
C ILE A 193 1.93 -6.72 4.02
N ASP A 194 0.61 -6.81 3.95
CA ASP A 194 -0.34 -5.79 4.40
C ASP A 194 -0.85 -6.10 5.81
N SER A 195 -1.28 -7.33 6.05
CA SER A 195 -1.80 -7.74 7.34
C SER A 195 -1.42 -9.18 7.72
N VAL A 196 -1.35 -9.40 9.03
CA VAL A 196 -1.12 -10.70 9.62
C VAL A 196 -2.14 -10.91 10.72
N SER A 197 -2.84 -12.03 10.69
CA SER A 197 -3.77 -12.45 11.76
C SER A 197 -3.36 -13.80 12.32
N TYR A 198 -3.52 -13.96 13.63
CA TYR A 198 -3.20 -15.17 14.35
C TYR A 198 -4.41 -15.61 15.16
N GLN A 199 -4.83 -16.84 14.98
CA GLN A 199 -6.04 -17.42 15.58
C GLN A 199 -5.74 -18.78 16.20
N GLY A 200 -6.50 -19.19 17.16
CA GLY A 200 -6.41 -20.54 17.76
C GLY A 200 -7.37 -20.75 18.92
N PRO A 201 -7.49 -22.00 19.47
CA PRO A 201 -6.94 -23.26 18.96
C PRO A 201 -7.76 -23.87 17.80
N PRO A 202 -7.16 -24.63 16.86
CA PRO A 202 -5.72 -24.79 16.66
C PRO A 202 -5.08 -23.51 16.07
N GLN A 203 -3.79 -23.29 16.39
CA GLN A 203 -3.06 -22.10 15.99
C GLN A 203 -2.92 -22.03 14.46
N LYS A 204 -3.38 -20.94 13.90
CA LYS A 204 -3.37 -20.63 12.48
C LYS A 204 -2.85 -19.23 12.26
N LEU A 205 -1.86 -19.09 11.41
CA LEU A 205 -1.35 -17.82 10.94
C LEU A 205 -1.92 -17.52 9.55
N THR A 206 -2.50 -16.35 9.36
CA THR A 206 -2.91 -15.86 8.04
C THR A 206 -2.14 -14.60 7.69
N ILE A 207 -1.50 -14.62 6.53
CA ILE A 207 -0.74 -13.51 5.98
C ILE A 207 -1.47 -13.04 4.73
N LYS A 208 -1.80 -11.75 4.67
CA LYS A 208 -2.32 -11.10 3.46
C LYS A 208 -1.29 -10.11 2.94
N ALA A 209 -1.08 -10.12 1.64
CA ALA A 209 -0.13 -9.23 0.98
C ALA A 209 -0.72 -8.72 -0.34
N THR A 210 -0.29 -7.54 -0.77
CA THR A 210 -0.81 -6.85 -1.95
C THR A 210 0.33 -6.47 -2.89
N SER A 211 0.05 -6.44 -4.19
CA SER A 211 1.03 -6.08 -5.22
C SER A 211 1.44 -4.61 -5.17
N ILE A 212 0.60 -3.74 -4.61
CA ILE A 212 0.95 -2.34 -4.34
C ILE A 212 1.07 -2.14 -2.84
N PRO A 213 2.27 -1.92 -2.30
CA PRO A 213 2.45 -1.67 -0.89
C PRO A 213 1.57 -0.53 -0.39
N TYR A 214 0.79 -0.78 0.65
CA TYR A 214 -0.04 0.26 1.26
C TYR A 214 0.80 1.43 1.81
N SER A 215 2.08 1.16 2.06
CA SER A 215 3.06 2.13 2.56
C SER A 215 3.64 3.05 1.51
N THR A 216 3.31 2.89 0.23
CA THR A 216 3.90 3.70 -0.84
C THR A 216 3.35 5.13 -0.85
N LYS A 217 4.23 6.07 -1.19
CA LYS A 217 3.86 7.48 -1.43
C LYS A 217 2.75 7.59 -2.48
N LEU A 218 2.75 6.68 -3.46
CA LEU A 218 1.73 6.59 -4.52
C LEU A 218 0.30 6.52 -3.98
N ARG A 219 0.08 5.79 -2.86
CA ARG A 219 -1.25 5.58 -2.26
C ARG A 219 -1.56 6.50 -1.09
N GLN A 220 -0.57 6.87 -0.30
CA GLN A 220 -0.79 7.57 0.97
C GLN A 220 -0.56 9.08 0.90
N GLU A 221 0.42 9.52 0.10
CA GLU A 221 0.77 10.93 0.06
C GLU A 221 -0.22 11.70 -0.80
N LYS A 222 -1.07 12.48 -0.14
CA LYS A 222 -1.97 13.42 -0.82
C LYS A 222 -1.19 14.65 -1.25
N LYS A 223 -1.38 15.04 -2.51
CA LYS A 223 -0.68 16.17 -3.13
C LYS A 223 -1.66 17.16 -3.71
N SER A 224 -1.26 18.42 -3.71
CA SER A 224 -1.92 19.47 -4.49
C SER A 224 -0.93 19.94 -5.54
N LYS A 225 -1.28 19.76 -6.81
CA LYS A 225 -0.42 20.09 -7.96
C LYS A 225 -1.26 20.48 -9.17
N THR A 226 -0.82 21.51 -9.88
CA THR A 226 -1.38 21.89 -11.17
C THR A 226 -0.53 21.29 -12.30
N TRP A 227 -1.20 20.72 -13.28
CA TRP A 227 -0.62 20.15 -14.47
C TRP A 227 -1.10 20.96 -15.67
N GLU A 228 -0.17 21.60 -16.38
CA GLU A 228 -0.48 22.49 -17.50
C GLU A 228 0.21 22.02 -18.77
N ASN A 229 -0.47 22.21 -19.93
CA ASN A 229 0.04 21.91 -21.27
C ASN A 229 0.71 20.53 -21.35
N THR A 230 0.01 19.50 -20.93
CA THR A 230 0.53 18.13 -20.79
C THR A 230 -0.46 17.09 -21.34
N ASN A 231 -0.08 15.84 -21.30
CA ASN A 231 -0.93 14.72 -21.69
C ASN A 231 -0.89 13.59 -20.63
N LEU A 232 -1.78 12.61 -20.77
CA LEU A 232 -1.91 11.51 -19.81
C LEU A 232 -0.61 10.71 -19.65
N LYS A 233 0.08 10.42 -20.75
CA LYS A 233 1.35 9.69 -20.74
C LYS A 233 2.42 10.44 -19.92
N ASN A 234 2.60 11.74 -20.18
CA ASN A 234 3.57 12.56 -19.44
C ASN A 234 3.23 12.66 -17.95
N ILE A 235 1.93 12.73 -17.61
CA ILE A 235 1.48 12.73 -16.20
C ILE A 235 1.84 11.39 -15.55
N ALA A 236 1.52 10.27 -16.20
CA ALA A 236 1.82 8.93 -15.70
C ALA A 236 3.33 8.73 -15.50
N GLU A 237 4.16 9.14 -16.47
CA GLU A 237 5.63 9.04 -16.41
C GLU A 237 6.21 9.87 -15.25
N LYS A 238 5.71 11.11 -15.04
CA LYS A 238 6.14 11.95 -13.92
C LYS A 238 5.73 11.37 -12.57
N ILE A 239 4.53 10.80 -12.48
CA ILE A 239 4.05 10.10 -11.28
C ILE A 239 4.91 8.85 -11.03
N GLY A 240 5.15 8.03 -12.06
CA GLY A 240 5.99 6.85 -11.97
C GLY A 240 7.41 7.18 -11.49
N LYS A 241 8.05 8.17 -12.11
CA LYS A 241 9.39 8.65 -11.70
C LYS A 241 9.43 9.13 -10.26
N GLY A 242 8.43 9.88 -9.83
CA GLY A 242 8.32 10.38 -8.44
C GLY A 242 8.11 9.27 -7.39
N ASN A 243 7.64 8.10 -7.82
CA ASN A 243 7.39 6.93 -6.96
C ASN A 243 8.36 5.76 -7.23
N SER A 244 9.44 5.98 -8.01
CA SER A 244 10.43 4.95 -8.39
C SER A 244 9.79 3.73 -9.09
N MET A 245 8.79 3.99 -9.93
CA MET A 245 8.07 2.97 -10.70
C MET A 245 8.30 3.14 -12.19
N LYS A 246 8.38 2.02 -12.90
CA LYS A 246 8.38 1.98 -14.37
C LYS A 246 6.97 2.28 -14.87
N VAL A 247 6.86 2.99 -15.98
CA VAL A 247 5.58 3.22 -16.66
C VAL A 247 5.61 2.53 -18.02
N MET A 248 4.57 1.75 -18.30
CA MET A 248 4.31 1.16 -19.62
C MET A 248 3.01 1.76 -20.15
N TYR A 249 3.13 2.56 -21.20
CA TYR A 249 2.00 3.17 -21.86
C TYR A 249 1.72 2.40 -23.16
N LEU A 250 0.72 1.54 -23.16
CA LEU A 250 0.39 0.61 -24.25
C LEU A 250 -0.82 1.04 -25.06
N SER A 251 -1.44 2.17 -24.70
CA SER A 251 -2.56 2.74 -25.45
C SER A 251 -2.08 3.58 -26.63
N SER A 252 -2.78 3.50 -27.76
CA SER A 252 -2.59 4.40 -28.89
C SER A 252 -3.19 5.79 -28.64
N HIS A 253 -4.16 5.88 -27.72
CA HIS A 253 -4.83 7.12 -27.32
C HIS A 253 -4.05 7.83 -26.21
N ASN A 254 -3.78 9.13 -26.38
CA ASN A 254 -3.05 9.93 -25.39
C ASN A 254 -3.73 11.29 -25.18
N GLN A 255 -4.69 11.32 -24.26
CA GLN A 255 -5.48 12.52 -23.95
C GLN A 255 -4.61 13.70 -23.55
N SER A 256 -4.78 14.84 -24.25
CA SER A 256 -4.09 16.09 -23.94
C SER A 256 -4.90 16.96 -22.98
N TYR A 257 -4.20 17.71 -22.13
CA TYR A 257 -4.79 18.59 -21.13
C TYR A 257 -4.16 19.98 -21.16
N LYS A 258 -4.96 21.02 -21.35
CA LYS A 258 -4.51 22.40 -21.13
C LYS A 258 -4.20 22.64 -19.66
N ARG A 259 -5.10 22.19 -18.77
CA ARG A 259 -4.93 22.29 -17.31
C ARG A 259 -5.71 21.18 -16.59
N LYS A 260 -5.07 20.50 -15.67
CA LYS A 260 -5.69 19.57 -14.71
C LYS A 260 -5.16 19.84 -13.31
N GLU A 261 -6.02 19.73 -12.32
CA GLU A 261 -5.68 19.97 -10.93
C GLU A 261 -5.80 18.68 -10.13
N GLN A 262 -4.74 18.34 -9.43
CA GLN A 262 -4.72 17.34 -8.39
C GLN A 262 -4.84 18.10 -7.07
N VAL A 263 -5.95 17.96 -6.36
CA VAL A 263 -6.24 18.70 -5.12
C VAL A 263 -6.36 17.72 -3.98
N ASN A 264 -5.44 17.79 -3.01
CA ASN A 264 -5.41 16.94 -1.82
C ASN A 264 -5.70 15.45 -2.10
N THR A 265 -5.13 14.93 -3.19
CA THR A 265 -5.42 13.60 -3.72
C THR A 265 -4.14 12.82 -3.93
N ALA A 266 -4.15 11.51 -3.59
CA ALA A 266 -3.01 10.63 -3.85
C ALA A 266 -2.78 10.43 -5.35
N ASP A 267 -1.52 10.24 -5.75
CA ASP A 267 -1.12 10.11 -7.15
C ASP A 267 -1.89 8.99 -7.88
N ILE A 268 -2.11 7.85 -7.23
CA ILE A 268 -2.85 6.72 -7.84
C ILE A 268 -4.32 7.05 -8.09
N VAL A 269 -4.98 7.72 -7.14
CA VAL A 269 -6.40 8.09 -7.26
C VAL A 269 -6.58 9.13 -8.36
N PHE A 270 -5.64 10.09 -8.45
CA PHE A 270 -5.65 11.09 -9.52
C PHE A 270 -5.43 10.46 -10.89
N LEU A 271 -4.43 9.57 -11.02
CA LEU A 271 -4.12 8.88 -12.27
C LEU A 271 -5.30 7.99 -12.72
N LYS A 272 -5.89 7.23 -11.79
CA LYS A 272 -7.08 6.40 -12.03
C LYS A 272 -8.24 7.22 -12.60
N LYS A 273 -8.52 8.40 -12.02
CA LYS A 273 -9.56 9.31 -12.50
C LYS A 273 -9.27 9.80 -13.93
N LEU A 274 -8.02 10.13 -14.23
CA LEU A 274 -7.63 10.57 -15.59
C LEU A 274 -7.77 9.43 -16.60
N CYS A 275 -7.31 8.23 -16.25
CA CYS A 275 -7.40 7.04 -17.09
C CYS A 275 -8.87 6.71 -17.40
N LYS A 276 -9.73 6.66 -16.36
CA LYS A 276 -11.17 6.40 -16.54
C LYS A 276 -11.83 7.41 -17.47
N ASN A 277 -11.49 8.71 -17.36
CA ASN A 277 -12.03 9.73 -18.24
C ASN A 277 -11.52 9.61 -19.68
N ALA A 278 -10.31 9.08 -19.86
CA ALA A 278 -9.73 8.84 -21.19
C ALA A 278 -10.07 7.48 -21.79
N GLY A 279 -10.87 6.65 -21.10
CA GLY A 279 -11.21 5.28 -21.53
C GLY A 279 -10.01 4.32 -21.52
N ILE A 280 -8.98 4.63 -20.74
CA ILE A 280 -7.75 3.85 -20.63
C ILE A 280 -7.79 3.10 -19.31
N SER A 281 -7.47 1.81 -19.32
CA SER A 281 -7.36 0.98 -18.14
C SER A 281 -6.01 1.13 -17.48
N LEU A 282 -6.01 1.06 -16.16
CA LEU A 282 -4.83 1.22 -15.31
C LEU A 282 -4.61 -0.05 -14.47
N LYS A 283 -3.48 -0.72 -14.67
CA LYS A 283 -3.01 -1.78 -13.78
C LYS A 283 -1.71 -1.36 -13.12
N VAL A 284 -1.61 -1.59 -11.82
CA VAL A 284 -0.38 -1.28 -11.06
C VAL A 284 0.12 -2.54 -10.38
N THR A 285 1.33 -2.91 -10.70
CA THR A 285 2.07 -4.00 -10.06
C THR A 285 3.14 -3.44 -9.12
N SER A 286 3.88 -4.29 -8.43
CA SER A 286 4.87 -3.89 -7.40
C SER A 286 5.87 -2.80 -7.83
N LYS A 287 6.20 -2.69 -9.11
CA LYS A 287 7.17 -1.71 -9.62
C LYS A 287 6.80 -1.10 -10.97
N THR A 288 5.62 -1.38 -11.49
CA THR A 288 5.22 -0.93 -12.82
C THR A 288 3.79 -0.42 -12.82
N ILE A 289 3.58 0.72 -13.45
CA ILE A 289 2.27 1.28 -13.78
C ILE A 289 2.04 0.97 -15.25
N VAL A 290 0.96 0.27 -15.59
CA VAL A 290 0.61 -0.10 -16.97
C VAL A 290 -0.69 0.61 -17.34
N LEU A 291 -0.67 1.35 -18.43
CA LEU A 291 -1.85 1.97 -19.03
C LEU A 291 -2.09 1.29 -20.38
N PHE A 292 -3.31 0.82 -20.62
CA PHE A 292 -3.63 0.04 -21.82
C PHE A 292 -5.10 0.21 -22.22
N ASP A 293 -5.39 -0.09 -23.50
CA ASP A 293 -6.74 -0.10 -24.02
C ASP A 293 -7.36 -1.49 -23.89
N GLU A 294 -8.43 -1.63 -23.12
CA GLU A 294 -9.16 -2.90 -22.97
C GLU A 294 -9.65 -3.44 -24.33
N ALA A 295 -10.10 -2.55 -25.20
CA ALA A 295 -10.56 -2.92 -26.54
C ALA A 295 -9.52 -3.72 -27.35
N ASP A 296 -8.24 -3.42 -27.17
CA ASP A 296 -7.15 -4.14 -27.84
C ASP A 296 -6.96 -5.56 -27.28
N TYR A 297 -7.22 -5.73 -25.99
CA TYR A 297 -7.21 -7.08 -25.38
C TYR A 297 -8.44 -7.87 -25.78
N GLU A 298 -9.59 -7.24 -25.87
CA GLU A 298 -10.84 -7.87 -26.34
C GLU A 298 -10.78 -8.36 -27.78
N LYS A 299 -10.04 -7.69 -28.65
CA LYS A 299 -9.81 -8.12 -30.05
C LYS A 299 -8.97 -9.38 -30.16
N LYS A 300 -8.13 -9.70 -29.17
CA LYS A 300 -7.27 -10.88 -29.21
C LYS A 300 -8.10 -12.18 -29.28
N SER A 301 -7.54 -13.20 -29.93
CA SER A 301 -8.16 -14.52 -29.99
C SER A 301 -8.32 -15.13 -28.61
N SER A 302 -9.42 -15.86 -28.40
CA SER A 302 -9.68 -16.54 -27.12
C SER A 302 -8.58 -17.56 -26.80
N VAL A 303 -8.00 -17.43 -25.62
CA VAL A 303 -6.95 -18.34 -25.12
C VAL A 303 -7.55 -19.68 -24.71
N LYS A 304 -8.78 -19.67 -24.18
CA LYS A 304 -9.49 -20.85 -23.67
C LYS A 304 -10.92 -20.90 -24.17
N LYS A 305 -11.48 -22.11 -24.16
CA LYS A 305 -12.89 -22.38 -24.46
C LYS A 305 -13.55 -23.06 -23.28
N ILE A 306 -14.68 -22.52 -22.82
CA ILE A 306 -15.48 -23.05 -21.72
C ILE A 306 -16.77 -23.63 -22.34
N LYS A 307 -16.89 -24.95 -22.31
CA LYS A 307 -18.02 -25.68 -22.90
C LYS A 307 -18.91 -26.23 -21.81
N ALA A 308 -20.22 -26.01 -21.92
CA ALA A 308 -21.21 -26.62 -21.03
C ALA A 308 -21.04 -28.14 -20.93
N GLY A 309 -21.32 -28.70 -19.76
CA GLY A 309 -21.25 -30.14 -19.52
C GLY A 309 -19.81 -30.73 -19.44
N LYS A 310 -18.76 -29.92 -19.43
CA LYS A 310 -17.40 -30.41 -19.23
C LYS A 310 -17.09 -30.59 -17.74
N GLY A 311 -16.47 -31.71 -17.39
CA GLY A 311 -16.20 -32.07 -15.99
C GLY A 311 -15.16 -31.23 -15.24
N ASN A 312 -14.57 -30.22 -15.91
CA ASN A 312 -13.70 -29.23 -15.26
C ASN A 312 -14.48 -28.02 -14.71
N ILE A 313 -15.79 -27.91 -14.94
CA ILE A 313 -16.65 -26.85 -14.41
C ILE A 313 -17.28 -27.34 -13.11
N LEU A 314 -16.98 -26.64 -12.01
CA LEU A 314 -17.49 -26.96 -10.67
C LEU A 314 -18.79 -26.19 -10.37
N SER A 315 -18.86 -24.93 -10.78
CA SER A 315 -20.06 -24.10 -10.72
C SER A 315 -19.97 -22.95 -11.70
N TYR A 316 -21.13 -22.39 -12.04
CA TYR A 316 -21.21 -21.20 -12.89
C TYR A 316 -22.46 -20.38 -12.55
N SER A 317 -22.41 -19.11 -12.88
CA SER A 317 -23.58 -18.22 -12.92
C SER A 317 -23.41 -17.19 -14.01
N PHE A 318 -24.53 -16.75 -14.58
CA PHE A 318 -24.62 -15.66 -15.55
C PHE A 318 -25.56 -14.59 -15.01
N SER A 319 -25.31 -13.35 -15.37
CA SER A 319 -26.17 -12.23 -15.04
C SER A 319 -26.18 -11.22 -16.17
N THR A 320 -27.38 -10.79 -16.57
CA THR A 320 -27.57 -9.66 -17.48
C THR A 320 -28.33 -8.57 -16.74
N LYS A 321 -27.86 -7.35 -16.86
CA LYS A 321 -28.50 -6.15 -16.31
C LYS A 321 -28.75 -5.19 -17.46
N THR A 322 -29.99 -4.71 -17.59
CA THR A 322 -30.36 -3.68 -18.58
C THR A 322 -30.44 -2.30 -17.95
N ALA A 323 -30.78 -2.23 -16.66
CA ALA A 323 -30.80 -0.97 -15.93
C ALA A 323 -29.38 -0.43 -15.73
N ASP A 324 -29.13 0.79 -16.19
CA ASP A 324 -27.86 1.51 -16.07
C ASP A 324 -26.64 0.89 -16.78
N THR A 325 -26.84 -0.12 -17.63
CA THR A 325 -25.77 -0.84 -18.33
C THR A 325 -26.07 -1.16 -19.80
N SER A 326 -27.21 -0.72 -20.32
CA SER A 326 -27.63 -0.94 -21.73
C SER A 326 -28.06 0.39 -22.35
N TYR A 327 -27.12 1.33 -22.42
CA TYR A 327 -27.37 2.61 -23.06
C TYR A 327 -27.06 2.55 -24.55
N SER A 328 -27.96 3.08 -25.38
CA SER A 328 -27.72 3.20 -26.81
C SER A 328 -26.80 4.37 -27.15
N LYS A 329 -26.83 5.42 -26.37
CA LYS A 329 -26.12 6.66 -26.64
C LYS A 329 -25.52 7.23 -25.35
N CYS A 330 -24.44 8.01 -25.50
CA CYS A 330 -23.95 8.89 -24.46
C CYS A 330 -23.88 10.32 -25.00
N HIS A 331 -24.52 11.24 -24.31
CA HIS A 331 -24.47 12.66 -24.60
C HIS A 331 -23.59 13.37 -23.57
N VAL A 332 -22.53 14.01 -24.05
CA VAL A 332 -21.62 14.83 -23.21
C VAL A 332 -21.89 16.28 -23.50
N SER A 333 -22.12 17.08 -22.45
CA SER A 333 -22.35 18.52 -22.60
C SER A 333 -21.59 19.32 -21.56
N TYR A 334 -21.12 20.49 -21.96
CA TYR A 334 -20.45 21.48 -21.13
C TYR A 334 -20.76 22.89 -21.58
N THR A 335 -21.33 23.71 -20.72
CA THR A 335 -21.50 25.14 -20.98
C THR A 335 -20.40 25.92 -20.24
N ASP A 336 -19.58 26.66 -21.00
CA ASP A 336 -18.55 27.51 -20.43
C ASP A 336 -19.21 28.69 -19.68
N PRO A 337 -18.97 28.86 -18.39
CA PRO A 337 -19.62 29.88 -17.59
C PRO A 337 -19.22 31.32 -18.02
N ASN A 338 -18.05 31.50 -18.64
CA ASN A 338 -17.57 32.80 -19.05
C ASN A 338 -18.09 33.22 -20.43
N THR A 339 -18.01 32.29 -21.39
CA THR A 339 -18.39 32.58 -22.80
C THR A 339 -19.86 32.24 -23.09
N LYS A 340 -20.55 31.54 -22.19
CA LYS A 340 -21.93 31.03 -22.36
C LYS A 340 -22.10 30.09 -23.55
N LYS A 341 -20.99 29.64 -24.17
CA LYS A 341 -21.02 28.68 -25.27
C LYS A 341 -21.12 27.26 -24.74
N THR A 342 -21.99 26.45 -25.33
CA THR A 342 -22.13 25.03 -25.05
C THR A 342 -21.29 24.22 -26.03
N ILE A 343 -20.52 23.29 -25.52
CA ILE A 343 -19.79 22.27 -26.28
C ILE A 343 -20.47 20.96 -25.96
N GLU A 344 -20.96 20.28 -26.97
CA GLU A 344 -21.69 19.00 -26.77
C GLU A 344 -21.38 18.02 -27.91
N ALA A 345 -21.50 16.74 -27.63
CA ALA A 345 -21.40 15.67 -28.60
C ALA A 345 -22.15 14.44 -28.10
N THR A 346 -22.74 13.71 -29.05
CA THR A 346 -23.40 12.42 -28.78
C THR A 346 -22.69 11.32 -29.52
N TYR A 347 -22.34 10.24 -28.82
CA TYR A 347 -21.87 9.00 -29.42
C TYR A 347 -22.96 7.94 -29.30
N THR A 348 -23.24 7.24 -30.39
CA THR A 348 -24.21 6.13 -30.47
C THR A 348 -23.42 4.82 -30.60
N ALA A 349 -23.75 3.82 -29.79
CA ALA A 349 -23.14 2.50 -29.88
C ALA A 349 -23.48 1.83 -31.25
N PRO A 350 -22.53 1.11 -31.85
CA PRO A 350 -22.80 0.38 -33.08
C PRO A 350 -23.94 -0.63 -32.90
N GLY A 351 -24.91 -0.61 -33.81
CA GLY A 351 -26.07 -1.52 -33.77
C GLY A 351 -27.09 -1.28 -32.65
N ALA A 352 -26.92 -0.19 -31.88
CA ALA A 352 -27.85 0.15 -30.81
C ALA A 352 -29.19 0.63 -31.34
N ASP A 353 -30.25 0.39 -30.55
CA ASP A 353 -31.59 0.89 -30.83
C ASP A 353 -31.59 2.43 -30.92
N PRO A 354 -32.05 3.03 -32.02
CA PRO A 354 -32.13 4.47 -32.17
C PRO A 354 -32.98 5.16 -31.09
N ASP A 355 -33.99 4.48 -30.56
CA ASP A 355 -34.88 4.98 -29.52
C ASP A 355 -34.48 4.55 -28.12
N GLY A 356 -33.35 3.88 -27.99
CA GLY A 356 -32.82 3.41 -26.72
C GLY A 356 -32.31 4.52 -25.81
N GLN A 357 -32.06 4.18 -24.56
CA GLN A 357 -31.70 5.13 -23.49
C GLN A 357 -30.42 5.90 -23.81
N THR A 358 -30.43 7.20 -23.49
CA THR A 358 -29.27 8.08 -23.58
C THR A 358 -28.69 8.31 -22.20
N TYR A 359 -27.37 8.09 -22.05
CA TYR A 359 -26.64 8.44 -20.85
C TYR A 359 -26.17 9.90 -20.93
N GLU A 360 -26.70 10.75 -20.05
CA GLU A 360 -26.33 12.17 -19.96
C GLU A 360 -25.09 12.34 -19.04
N PHE A 361 -24.01 12.89 -19.59
CA PHE A 361 -22.77 13.10 -18.87
C PHE A 361 -22.27 14.55 -18.96
N LYS A 362 -22.44 15.30 -17.87
CA LYS A 362 -21.98 16.70 -17.78
C LYS A 362 -20.53 16.75 -17.35
N HIS A 363 -19.63 17.15 -18.24
CA HIS A 363 -18.20 17.23 -17.94
C HIS A 363 -17.53 18.38 -18.70
N LYS A 364 -16.57 19.06 -18.05
CA LYS A 364 -15.81 20.12 -18.70
C LYS A 364 -14.96 19.55 -19.84
N VAL A 365 -15.21 20.00 -21.04
CA VAL A 365 -14.48 19.69 -22.27
C VAL A 365 -14.07 20.98 -22.97
N SER A 366 -13.02 20.91 -23.79
CA SER A 366 -12.48 22.08 -24.48
C SER A 366 -12.76 22.11 -25.97
N SER A 367 -13.30 21.01 -26.53
CA SER A 367 -13.66 20.89 -27.93
C SER A 367 -14.75 19.82 -28.14
N GLN A 368 -15.45 19.90 -29.26
CA GLN A 368 -16.44 18.90 -29.66
C GLN A 368 -15.79 17.51 -29.87
N ALA A 369 -14.57 17.47 -30.40
CA ALA A 369 -13.82 16.21 -30.54
C ALA A 369 -13.53 15.56 -29.16
N GLU A 370 -13.12 16.36 -28.18
CA GLU A 370 -12.92 15.86 -26.79
C GLU A 370 -14.24 15.36 -26.21
N ALA A 371 -15.36 16.06 -26.44
CA ALA A 371 -16.68 15.64 -26.00
C ALA A 371 -17.10 14.31 -26.62
N LEU A 372 -16.84 14.09 -27.91
CA LEU A 372 -17.18 12.86 -28.61
C LEU A 372 -16.37 11.66 -28.09
N GLU A 373 -15.04 11.83 -27.94
CA GLU A 373 -14.20 10.77 -27.37
C GLU A 373 -14.60 10.44 -25.93
N LEU A 374 -14.92 11.45 -25.12
CA LEU A 374 -15.40 11.24 -23.76
C LEU A 374 -16.76 10.51 -23.76
N ALA A 375 -17.68 10.85 -24.67
CA ALA A 375 -18.98 10.18 -24.81
C ALA A 375 -18.80 8.70 -25.15
N LYS A 376 -17.90 8.38 -26.09
CA LYS A 376 -17.54 7.00 -26.45
C LYS A 376 -17.00 6.22 -25.26
N CYS A 377 -16.02 6.79 -24.55
CA CYS A 377 -15.41 6.17 -23.37
C CYS A 377 -16.43 5.94 -22.24
N GLN A 378 -17.31 6.92 -21.99
CA GLN A 378 -18.31 6.81 -20.92
C GLN A 378 -19.38 5.77 -21.26
N LEU A 379 -19.84 5.71 -22.52
CA LEU A 379 -20.79 4.72 -22.98
C LEU A 379 -20.23 3.30 -22.80
N ARG A 380 -18.97 3.07 -23.25
CA ARG A 380 -18.28 1.80 -23.07
C ARG A 380 -18.18 1.42 -21.58
N GLN A 381 -17.77 2.36 -20.71
CA GLN A 381 -17.65 2.12 -19.27
C GLN A 381 -18.99 1.74 -18.60
N ARG A 382 -20.11 2.24 -19.13
CA ARG A 382 -21.44 1.88 -18.65
C ARG A 382 -21.86 0.50 -19.12
N ASN A 383 -21.70 0.23 -20.41
CA ASN A 383 -22.22 -0.97 -21.05
C ASN A 383 -21.35 -2.21 -20.81
N LYS A 384 -20.08 -2.07 -20.45
CA LYS A 384 -19.18 -3.21 -20.22
C LYS A 384 -19.65 -4.19 -19.15
N GLY A 385 -20.51 -3.77 -18.23
CA GLY A 385 -21.08 -4.61 -17.17
C GLY A 385 -22.45 -5.19 -17.48
N GLU A 386 -22.96 -5.09 -18.71
CA GLU A 386 -24.30 -5.55 -19.07
C GLU A 386 -24.44 -7.06 -18.91
N THR A 387 -23.55 -7.83 -19.50
CA THR A 387 -23.55 -9.29 -19.35
C THR A 387 -22.26 -9.77 -18.69
N THR A 388 -22.42 -10.44 -17.55
CA THR A 388 -21.32 -10.96 -16.73
C THR A 388 -21.51 -12.46 -16.48
N ALA A 389 -20.42 -13.15 -16.22
CA ALA A 389 -20.43 -14.55 -15.82
C ALA A 389 -19.39 -14.82 -14.74
N GLU A 390 -19.66 -15.81 -13.91
CA GLU A 390 -18.73 -16.32 -12.92
C GLU A 390 -18.62 -17.82 -13.06
N PHE A 391 -17.39 -18.34 -13.11
CA PHE A 391 -17.13 -19.77 -13.17
C PHE A 391 -16.15 -20.16 -12.07
N THR A 392 -16.44 -21.27 -11.38
CA THR A 392 -15.47 -22.00 -10.59
C THR A 392 -15.05 -23.24 -11.37
N LEU A 393 -13.77 -23.34 -11.67
CA LEU A 393 -13.20 -24.39 -12.50
C LEU A 393 -12.17 -25.20 -11.70
N VAL A 394 -11.92 -26.44 -12.15
CA VAL A 394 -10.71 -27.16 -11.75
C VAL A 394 -9.51 -26.30 -12.08
N GLY A 395 -8.53 -26.21 -11.18
CA GLY A 395 -7.41 -25.29 -11.30
C GLY A 395 -6.64 -25.43 -12.60
N ASP A 396 -6.42 -24.31 -13.26
CA ASP A 396 -5.62 -24.18 -14.47
C ASP A 396 -4.92 -22.82 -14.42
N VAL A 397 -3.58 -22.83 -14.43
CA VAL A 397 -2.74 -21.62 -14.30
C VAL A 397 -2.83 -20.70 -15.52
N ASP A 398 -3.43 -21.12 -16.62
CA ASP A 398 -3.58 -20.30 -17.81
C ASP A 398 -4.72 -19.26 -17.69
N TYR A 399 -5.60 -19.39 -16.69
CA TYR A 399 -6.61 -18.37 -16.43
C TYR A 399 -6.01 -17.22 -15.64
N VAL A 400 -5.77 -16.13 -16.31
CA VAL A 400 -5.28 -14.86 -15.72
C VAL A 400 -6.16 -13.71 -16.17
N ALA A 401 -6.15 -12.60 -15.45
CA ALA A 401 -6.91 -11.42 -15.81
C ALA A 401 -6.44 -10.82 -17.15
N GLY A 402 -7.37 -10.28 -17.94
CA GLY A 402 -7.11 -9.68 -19.23
C GLY A 402 -7.03 -10.65 -20.42
N ILE A 403 -7.15 -11.98 -20.21
CA ILE A 403 -7.29 -12.92 -21.35
C ILE A 403 -8.75 -12.99 -21.80
N THR A 404 -8.95 -13.33 -23.08
CA THR A 404 -10.27 -13.63 -23.60
C THR A 404 -10.55 -15.12 -23.62
N VAL A 405 -11.80 -15.49 -23.37
CA VAL A 405 -12.31 -16.87 -23.39
C VAL A 405 -13.58 -16.93 -24.22
N THR A 406 -13.82 -18.05 -24.88
CA THR A 406 -15.08 -18.32 -25.55
C THR A 406 -15.93 -19.26 -24.70
N VAL A 407 -17.15 -18.84 -24.38
CA VAL A 407 -18.16 -19.61 -23.65
C VAL A 407 -19.17 -20.13 -24.64
N TYR A 408 -19.57 -21.40 -24.58
CA TYR A 408 -20.54 -21.98 -25.49
C TYR A 408 -21.31 -23.15 -24.89
N GLY A 409 -22.57 -23.31 -25.37
CA GLY A 409 -23.51 -24.30 -24.88
C GLY A 409 -24.38 -23.81 -23.73
N TYR A 410 -24.46 -22.50 -23.53
CA TYR A 410 -25.29 -21.82 -22.53
C TYR A 410 -26.41 -20.95 -23.14
N GLY A 411 -26.70 -21.13 -24.44
CA GLY A 411 -27.73 -20.39 -25.13
C GLY A 411 -27.41 -18.92 -25.33
N GLU A 412 -28.27 -18.03 -24.86
CA GLU A 412 -28.10 -16.58 -24.98
C GLU A 412 -26.81 -16.03 -24.35
N PHE A 413 -26.17 -16.82 -23.50
CA PHE A 413 -24.91 -16.45 -22.87
C PHE A 413 -23.68 -16.97 -23.64
N ASP A 414 -23.87 -17.60 -24.79
CA ASP A 414 -22.77 -18.00 -25.67
C ASP A 414 -22.06 -16.75 -26.20
N GLY A 415 -20.75 -16.77 -26.24
CA GLY A 415 -20.01 -15.63 -26.76
C GLY A 415 -18.58 -15.54 -26.29
N LYS A 416 -17.95 -14.43 -26.60
CA LYS A 416 -16.62 -14.09 -26.22
C LYS A 416 -16.65 -13.19 -24.98
N TYR A 417 -15.85 -13.56 -24.00
CA TYR A 417 -15.73 -12.86 -22.73
C TYR A 417 -14.25 -12.51 -22.45
N ILE A 418 -14.04 -11.48 -21.65
CA ILE A 418 -12.73 -11.17 -21.07
C ILE A 418 -12.75 -11.50 -19.58
N VAL A 419 -11.62 -11.98 -19.07
CA VAL A 419 -11.43 -12.29 -17.64
C VAL A 419 -11.10 -11.02 -16.89
N GLU A 420 -12.02 -10.50 -16.10
CA GLU A 420 -11.81 -9.34 -15.24
C GLU A 420 -11.04 -9.72 -13.96
N GLN A 421 -11.28 -10.92 -13.45
CA GLN A 421 -10.63 -11.42 -12.25
C GLN A 421 -10.40 -12.92 -12.35
N ALA A 422 -9.22 -13.38 -11.97
CA ALA A 422 -8.92 -14.79 -11.78
C ALA A 422 -8.43 -15.02 -10.34
N GLN A 423 -9.15 -15.82 -9.57
CA GLN A 423 -8.76 -16.19 -8.20
C GLN A 423 -8.33 -17.65 -8.15
N HIS A 424 -7.07 -17.88 -7.93
CA HIS A 424 -6.47 -19.19 -7.78
C HIS A 424 -6.47 -19.60 -6.31
N SER A 425 -7.10 -20.72 -5.99
CA SER A 425 -7.22 -21.23 -4.62
C SER A 425 -6.67 -22.64 -4.50
N ILE A 426 -5.72 -22.82 -3.59
CA ILE A 426 -5.11 -24.11 -3.28
C ILE A 426 -5.43 -24.43 -1.82
N THR A 427 -6.37 -25.37 -1.61
CA THR A 427 -6.85 -25.80 -0.29
C THR A 427 -7.29 -27.24 -0.40
N GLY A 428 -6.39 -28.20 -0.14
CA GLY A 428 -6.68 -29.64 -0.35
C GLY A 428 -6.91 -30.03 -1.83
N GLY A 429 -6.91 -29.07 -2.73
CA GLY A 429 -7.04 -29.19 -4.19
C GLY A 429 -6.76 -27.83 -4.83
N TYR A 430 -6.71 -27.77 -6.16
CA TYR A 430 -6.51 -26.52 -6.88
C TYR A 430 -7.76 -26.17 -7.69
N LYS A 431 -8.28 -24.97 -7.47
CA LYS A 431 -9.42 -24.39 -8.16
C LYS A 431 -9.08 -23.00 -8.68
N VAL A 432 -9.73 -22.58 -9.74
CA VAL A 432 -9.70 -21.20 -10.21
C VAL A 432 -11.14 -20.70 -10.35
N GLN A 433 -11.42 -19.56 -9.72
CA GLN A 433 -12.67 -18.82 -9.89
C GLN A 433 -12.38 -17.64 -10.80
N ILE A 434 -13.15 -17.50 -11.87
CA ILE A 434 -13.00 -16.42 -12.83
C ILE A 434 -14.29 -15.60 -12.89
N LYS A 435 -14.11 -14.26 -12.90
CA LYS A 435 -15.18 -13.32 -13.23
C LYS A 435 -14.96 -12.83 -14.64
N LEU A 436 -16.02 -12.88 -15.42
CA LEU A 436 -16.04 -12.59 -16.84
C LEU A 436 -17.03 -11.49 -17.14
N ARG A 437 -16.74 -10.66 -18.11
CA ARG A 437 -17.71 -9.80 -18.76
C ARG A 437 -17.71 -10.07 -20.28
N SER A 438 -18.85 -9.87 -20.92
CA SER A 438 -18.92 -9.97 -22.38
C SER A 438 -18.02 -8.92 -23.04
N VAL A 439 -17.45 -9.30 -24.17
CA VAL A 439 -16.69 -8.37 -25.01
C VAL A 439 -17.66 -7.42 -25.72
N LEU A 440 -17.33 -6.14 -25.72
CA LEU A 440 -18.09 -5.12 -26.43
C LEU A 440 -17.60 -5.02 -27.88
N GLU A 441 -18.44 -5.35 -28.83
CA GLU A 441 -18.12 -5.23 -30.24
C GLU A 441 -18.37 -3.80 -30.76
N GLY A 442 -17.41 -3.25 -31.51
CA GLY A 442 -17.56 -1.98 -32.21
C GLY A 442 -17.36 -0.70 -31.41
N TYR A 443 -16.99 -0.77 -30.15
CA TYR A 443 -16.69 0.41 -29.30
C TYR A 443 -15.25 0.90 -29.47
#